data_0e9779904391c7e7499faeedea1f47b1
#
_entry.id   0e9779904391c7e7499faeedea1f47b1
#
_cell.length_a   1.000
_cell.length_b   1.000
_cell.length_c   1.000
_cell.angle_alpha   90.00
_cell.angle_beta   90.00
_cell.angle_gamma   90.00
#
_symmetry.space_group_name_H-M   'P 1'
#
loop_
_entity.id
_entity.type
_entity.pdbx_description
1 polymer ?
#
loop_
_entity_poly.entity_id
_entity_poly.type
_entity_poly.pdbx_seq_one_letter_code
_entity_poly.pdbx_strand_id
1 'polypeptide(L)'
;MKSILIHLPAYREPELVPTIKSALENAKHPKRIKFGICRQFKEEDGFDNVDEFRADSRFKIIDIPYGEAKGLPYARGLINDELLTDEDYLLQLDSHHRFDKNWDDYLIRLHNKLLKKSNKVIIGGYLPYYDPFNDPAARVHESWQTHVVCFYPHGTCFVRPGKSPNTKEAIPARYVSGHFMFSTNDWAQDVRHDPEIVFSGEELHMTIRGFTHGYDIYHLPKPVIWHATMRTERDGILVWDDFHKHGKDFNKGQEKARAKIRQLLRVEDNGFDLTGYDLGTKRTVEDYENFAGIDFKNHRIQQYTLDNKIPHNPPVSEDNPWCDSFYHCINTPKHQFQEDDYDCMIVALFPSLAV
;
A
#
# COMPACT_ATOMS: atom_id res chain seq x y z
N MET A 1 -19.24 -11.67 -17.05
CA MET A 1 -17.87 -11.17 -17.30
C MET A 1 -17.38 -10.58 -16.00
N LYS A 2 -16.19 -10.94 -15.54
CA LYS A 2 -15.69 -10.54 -14.20
C LYS A 2 -15.46 -9.03 -14.10
N SER A 3 -15.98 -8.42 -13.04
CA SER A 3 -15.89 -6.98 -12.75
C SER A 3 -14.75 -6.66 -11.80
N ILE A 4 -14.24 -5.43 -11.87
CA ILE A 4 -13.19 -4.90 -10.98
C ILE A 4 -13.72 -3.62 -10.37
N LEU A 5 -13.73 -3.51 -9.04
CA LEU A 5 -13.85 -2.22 -8.36
C LEU A 5 -12.44 -1.64 -8.19
N ILE A 6 -12.20 -0.46 -8.73
CA ILE A 6 -11.04 0.36 -8.40
C ILE A 6 -11.41 1.19 -7.16
N HIS A 7 -10.63 1.00 -6.11
CA HIS A 7 -10.80 1.59 -4.80
C HIS A 7 -9.86 2.80 -4.67
N LEU A 8 -10.41 4.01 -4.71
CA LEU A 8 -9.68 5.28 -4.78
C LEU A 8 -10.00 6.22 -3.61
N PRO A 9 -9.25 6.17 -2.51
CA PRO A 9 -9.23 7.27 -1.56
C PRO A 9 -8.47 8.45 -2.17
N ALA A 10 -9.05 9.64 -2.14
CA ALA A 10 -8.44 10.84 -2.67
C ALA A 10 -8.52 11.96 -1.65
N TYR A 11 -7.37 12.55 -1.29
CA TYR A 11 -7.29 13.68 -0.39
C TYR A 11 -6.76 14.88 -1.16
N ARG A 12 -7.69 15.81 -1.55
CA ARG A 12 -7.36 17.03 -2.28
C ARG A 12 -6.39 16.73 -3.43
N GLU A 13 -6.75 15.79 -4.31
CA GLU A 13 -5.82 15.12 -5.23
C GLU A 13 -6.00 15.54 -6.68
N PRO A 14 -5.06 16.33 -7.26
CA PRO A 14 -5.16 16.76 -8.66
C PRO A 14 -5.04 15.61 -9.67
N GLU A 15 -4.41 14.50 -9.30
CA GLU A 15 -4.25 13.34 -10.16
C GLU A 15 -5.45 12.37 -10.14
N LEU A 16 -6.51 12.65 -9.36
CA LEU A 16 -7.68 11.79 -9.27
C LEU A 16 -8.35 11.58 -10.64
N VAL A 17 -8.71 12.67 -11.32
CA VAL A 17 -9.37 12.61 -12.65
C VAL A 17 -8.44 12.01 -13.71
N PRO A 18 -7.16 12.42 -13.83
CA PRO A 18 -6.20 11.76 -14.72
C PRO A 18 -6.06 10.26 -14.47
N THR A 19 -6.06 9.81 -13.22
CA THR A 19 -6.00 8.38 -12.86
C THR A 19 -7.22 7.62 -13.37
N ILE A 20 -8.42 8.14 -13.16
CA ILE A 20 -9.67 7.55 -13.63
C ILE A 20 -9.66 7.43 -15.17
N LYS A 21 -9.31 8.51 -15.88
CA LYS A 21 -9.24 8.52 -17.34
C LYS A 21 -8.22 7.51 -17.86
N SER A 22 -7.01 7.51 -17.30
CA SER A 22 -5.96 6.54 -17.68
C SER A 22 -6.41 5.09 -17.46
N ALA A 23 -7.11 4.79 -16.36
CA ALA A 23 -7.61 3.45 -16.09
C ALA A 23 -8.62 2.99 -17.15
N LEU A 24 -9.58 3.85 -17.52
CA LEU A 24 -10.62 3.53 -18.51
C LEU A 24 -10.09 3.45 -19.93
N GLU A 25 -9.24 4.39 -20.35
CA GLU A 25 -8.69 4.46 -21.71
C GLU A 25 -7.77 3.28 -22.03
N ASN A 26 -7.11 2.73 -21.03
CA ASN A 26 -6.15 1.64 -21.18
C ASN A 26 -6.73 0.26 -20.81
N ALA A 27 -7.95 0.19 -20.28
CA ALA A 27 -8.61 -1.07 -20.02
C ALA A 27 -9.02 -1.77 -21.32
N LYS A 28 -8.83 -3.09 -21.39
CA LYS A 28 -9.35 -3.94 -22.47
C LYS A 28 -10.86 -4.02 -22.44
N HIS A 29 -11.44 -3.96 -21.24
CA HIS A 29 -12.89 -4.07 -21.02
C HIS A 29 -13.40 -2.97 -20.08
N PRO A 30 -13.41 -1.69 -20.53
CA PRO A 30 -13.72 -0.56 -19.64
C PRO A 30 -15.14 -0.63 -19.04
N LYS A 31 -16.08 -1.32 -19.69
CA LYS A 31 -17.46 -1.47 -19.16
C LYS A 31 -17.55 -2.33 -17.89
N ARG A 32 -16.53 -3.12 -17.57
CA ARG A 32 -16.47 -3.93 -16.34
C ARG A 32 -15.72 -3.26 -15.18
N ILE A 33 -15.11 -2.10 -15.45
CA ILE A 33 -14.40 -1.31 -14.44
C ILE A 33 -15.40 -0.43 -13.72
N LYS A 34 -15.49 -0.58 -12.43
CA LYS A 34 -16.26 0.25 -11.51
C LYS A 34 -15.32 1.03 -10.60
N PHE A 35 -15.79 2.11 -10.03
CA PHE A 35 -15.01 2.97 -9.15
C PHE A 35 -15.74 3.19 -7.84
N GLY A 36 -15.05 2.93 -6.73
CA GLY A 36 -15.43 3.37 -5.39
C GLY A 36 -14.48 4.49 -4.98
N ILE A 37 -14.98 5.69 -4.84
CA ILE A 37 -14.19 6.90 -4.60
C ILE A 37 -14.59 7.51 -3.27
N CYS A 38 -13.63 7.71 -2.37
CA CYS A 38 -13.80 8.57 -1.20
C CYS A 38 -13.00 9.84 -1.43
N ARG A 39 -13.70 10.90 -1.89
CA ARG A 39 -13.12 12.20 -2.18
C ARG A 39 -13.15 13.09 -0.94
N GLN A 40 -12.00 13.37 -0.39
CA GLN A 40 -11.81 14.30 0.73
C GLN A 40 -11.40 15.66 0.15
N PHE A 41 -12.39 16.51 -0.12
CA PHE A 41 -12.26 17.68 -0.98
C PHE A 41 -12.25 18.99 -0.19
N LYS A 42 -11.69 20.02 -0.82
CA LYS A 42 -11.84 21.42 -0.46
C LYS A 42 -12.46 22.14 -1.65
N GLU A 43 -13.55 22.89 -1.42
CA GLU A 43 -14.35 23.50 -2.49
C GLU A 43 -13.51 24.41 -3.40
N GLU A 44 -12.57 25.16 -2.80
CA GLU A 44 -11.77 26.13 -3.51
C GLU A 44 -10.69 25.49 -4.40
N ASP A 45 -10.34 24.21 -4.19
CA ASP A 45 -9.30 23.55 -4.97
C ASP A 45 -9.75 23.26 -6.42
N GLY A 46 -10.96 22.76 -6.61
CA GLY A 46 -11.60 22.55 -7.92
C GLY A 46 -10.96 21.47 -8.83
N PHE A 47 -9.70 21.12 -8.64
CA PHE A 47 -8.95 20.22 -9.52
C PHE A 47 -9.36 18.73 -9.38
N ASP A 48 -9.95 18.35 -8.26
CA ASP A 48 -10.43 16.99 -8.01
C ASP A 48 -11.95 16.84 -8.26
N ASN A 49 -12.53 17.71 -9.08
CA ASN A 49 -13.95 17.66 -9.43
C ASN A 49 -14.26 16.41 -10.27
N VAL A 50 -15.17 15.59 -9.77
CA VAL A 50 -15.60 14.32 -10.38
C VAL A 50 -17.04 14.36 -10.91
N ASP A 51 -17.63 15.53 -11.07
CA ASP A 51 -19.05 15.69 -11.48
C ASP A 51 -19.34 15.06 -12.85
N GLU A 52 -18.34 15.06 -13.75
CA GLU A 52 -18.48 14.40 -15.06
C GLU A 52 -18.77 12.89 -14.96
N PHE A 53 -18.44 12.24 -13.84
CA PHE A 53 -18.63 10.81 -13.64
C PHE A 53 -19.90 10.45 -12.87
N ARG A 54 -20.56 11.41 -12.18
CA ARG A 54 -21.67 11.12 -11.27
C ARG A 54 -22.90 10.51 -11.94
N ALA A 55 -23.12 10.80 -13.22
CA ALA A 55 -24.23 10.23 -13.98
C ALA A 55 -24.00 8.79 -14.46
N ASP A 56 -22.76 8.30 -14.40
CA ASP A 56 -22.39 6.94 -14.80
C ASP A 56 -22.48 5.99 -13.61
N SER A 57 -23.35 4.98 -13.70
CA SER A 57 -23.58 4.00 -12.62
C SER A 57 -22.36 3.16 -12.21
N ARG A 58 -21.27 3.23 -12.98
CA ARG A 58 -20.01 2.59 -12.63
C ARG A 58 -19.28 3.32 -11.51
N PHE A 59 -19.66 4.57 -11.22
CA PHE A 59 -19.02 5.41 -10.22
C PHE A 59 -19.89 5.54 -8.99
N LYS A 60 -19.33 5.15 -7.86
CA LYS A 60 -19.91 5.38 -6.54
C LYS A 60 -18.97 6.30 -5.77
N ILE A 61 -19.46 7.45 -5.32
CA ILE A 61 -18.63 8.51 -4.78
C ILE A 61 -19.16 8.96 -3.42
N ILE A 62 -18.28 8.95 -2.43
CA ILE A 62 -18.49 9.57 -1.11
C ILE A 62 -17.67 10.85 -1.09
N ASP A 63 -18.33 11.98 -0.84
CA ASP A 63 -17.66 13.26 -0.65
C ASP A 63 -17.55 13.59 0.85
N ILE A 64 -16.36 13.91 1.30
CA ILE A 64 -16.05 14.32 2.67
C ILE A 64 -15.33 15.67 2.61
N PRO A 65 -15.79 16.70 3.33
CA PRO A 65 -14.99 17.92 3.49
C PRO A 65 -13.62 17.59 4.09
N TYR A 66 -12.54 18.13 3.54
CA TYR A 66 -11.16 17.81 3.95
C TYR A 66 -10.91 17.96 5.45
N GLY A 67 -11.57 18.93 6.09
CA GLY A 67 -11.51 19.14 7.54
C GLY A 67 -12.10 17.98 8.37
N GLU A 68 -12.91 17.11 7.77
CA GLU A 68 -13.50 15.94 8.42
C GLU A 68 -12.70 14.66 8.19
N ALA A 69 -11.64 14.70 7.36
CA ALA A 69 -10.76 13.57 7.10
C ALA A 69 -10.23 12.95 8.40
N LYS A 70 -10.10 11.62 8.43
CA LYS A 70 -9.63 10.85 9.60
C LYS A 70 -8.42 9.98 9.30
N GLY A 71 -7.84 10.11 8.11
CA GLY A 71 -6.71 9.33 7.65
C GLY A 71 -7.06 8.39 6.49
N LEU A 72 -6.03 7.82 5.90
CA LEU A 72 -6.17 7.00 4.70
C LEU A 72 -6.93 5.69 4.93
N PRO A 73 -6.66 4.88 5.99
CA PRO A 73 -7.40 3.65 6.25
C PRO A 73 -8.89 3.90 6.55
N TYR A 74 -9.25 5.04 7.14
CA TYR A 74 -10.64 5.42 7.32
C TYR A 74 -11.37 5.61 5.96
N ALA A 75 -10.76 6.35 5.03
CA ALA A 75 -11.32 6.54 3.70
C ALA A 75 -11.43 5.21 2.93
N ARG A 76 -10.45 4.34 3.07
CA ARG A 76 -10.48 2.99 2.49
C ARG A 76 -11.56 2.12 3.11
N GLY A 77 -11.74 2.18 4.43
CA GLY A 77 -12.82 1.49 5.13
C GLY A 77 -14.19 1.88 4.61
N LEU A 78 -14.45 3.18 4.46
CA LEU A 78 -15.71 3.69 3.90
C LEU A 78 -16.00 3.16 2.49
N ILE A 79 -15.00 3.11 1.61
CA ILE A 79 -15.19 2.55 0.27
C ILE A 79 -15.56 1.07 0.35
N ASN A 80 -14.89 0.30 1.18
CA ASN A 80 -15.18 -1.13 1.36
C ASN A 80 -16.58 -1.36 1.94
N ASP A 81 -16.94 -0.61 2.97
CA ASP A 81 -18.17 -0.85 3.72
C ASP A 81 -19.42 -0.33 3.01
N GLU A 82 -19.30 0.77 2.24
CA GLU A 82 -20.45 1.44 1.64
C GLU A 82 -20.55 1.31 0.11
N LEU A 83 -19.41 1.14 -0.58
CA LEU A 83 -19.38 1.19 -2.05
C LEU A 83 -19.10 -0.14 -2.72
N LEU A 84 -18.37 -1.04 -2.06
CA LEU A 84 -18.10 -2.38 -2.57
C LEU A 84 -19.38 -3.23 -2.45
N THR A 85 -19.74 -3.92 -3.54
CA THR A 85 -20.95 -4.75 -3.56
C THR A 85 -20.66 -6.17 -4.06
N ASP A 86 -20.91 -6.43 -5.32
CA ASP A 86 -20.84 -7.76 -5.96
C ASP A 86 -19.73 -7.88 -7.00
N GLU A 87 -18.76 -6.98 -6.95
CA GLU A 87 -17.62 -7.02 -7.85
C GLU A 87 -16.78 -8.29 -7.60
N ASP A 88 -16.24 -8.90 -8.68
CA ASP A 88 -15.43 -10.11 -8.56
C ASP A 88 -14.04 -9.84 -7.97
N TYR A 89 -13.50 -8.65 -8.29
CA TYR A 89 -12.15 -8.23 -7.88
C TYR A 89 -12.15 -6.83 -7.30
N LEU A 90 -11.22 -6.64 -6.38
CA LEU A 90 -10.84 -5.34 -5.82
C LEU A 90 -9.45 -4.97 -6.32
N LEU A 91 -9.30 -3.75 -6.83
CA LEU A 91 -8.02 -3.10 -7.09
C LEU A 91 -7.89 -1.88 -6.19
N GLN A 92 -7.19 -2.02 -5.07
CA GLN A 92 -6.87 -0.90 -4.18
C GLN A 92 -5.70 -0.12 -4.76
N LEU A 93 -5.87 1.19 -4.85
CA LEU A 93 -4.87 2.14 -5.32
C LEU A 93 -4.87 3.41 -4.46
N ASP A 94 -3.85 4.23 -4.61
CA ASP A 94 -3.94 5.66 -4.32
C ASP A 94 -4.56 6.39 -5.52
N SER A 95 -4.73 7.69 -5.46
CA SER A 95 -5.44 8.45 -6.49
C SER A 95 -4.52 9.11 -7.54
N HIS A 96 -3.28 8.65 -7.68
CA HIS A 96 -2.27 9.21 -8.60
C HIS A 96 -1.49 8.11 -9.33
N HIS A 97 -2.18 7.46 -10.30
CA HIS A 97 -1.65 6.33 -11.08
C HIS A 97 -1.78 6.53 -12.60
N ARG A 98 -0.98 5.78 -13.34
CA ARG A 98 -1.14 5.57 -14.80
C ARG A 98 -1.17 4.08 -15.11
N PHE A 99 -1.84 3.73 -16.20
CA PHE A 99 -2.09 2.35 -16.56
C PHE A 99 -1.52 2.02 -17.95
N ASP A 100 -1.03 0.79 -18.10
CA ASP A 100 -0.66 0.23 -19.40
C ASP A 100 -1.87 -0.36 -20.12
N LYS A 101 -1.77 -0.57 -21.42
CA LYS A 101 -2.85 -1.16 -22.22
C LYS A 101 -3.17 -2.58 -21.75
N ASN A 102 -4.49 -2.86 -21.63
CA ASN A 102 -5.04 -4.15 -21.22
C ASN A 102 -4.65 -4.58 -19.78
N TRP A 103 -4.34 -3.64 -18.90
CA TRP A 103 -3.95 -3.88 -17.51
C TRP A 103 -4.96 -4.76 -16.77
N ASP A 104 -6.24 -4.54 -17.01
CA ASP A 104 -7.37 -5.25 -16.37
C ASP A 104 -7.38 -6.74 -16.71
N ASP A 105 -7.21 -7.09 -17.97
CA ASP A 105 -7.17 -8.46 -18.45
C ASP A 105 -5.86 -9.15 -18.00
N TYR A 106 -4.76 -8.41 -17.97
CA TYR A 106 -3.48 -8.90 -17.48
C TYR A 106 -3.55 -9.29 -16.00
N LEU A 107 -4.05 -8.40 -15.12
CA LEU A 107 -4.15 -8.68 -13.68
C LEU A 107 -5.05 -9.88 -13.40
N ILE A 108 -6.22 -9.96 -14.03
CA ILE A 108 -7.11 -11.11 -13.86
C ILE A 108 -6.45 -12.42 -14.31
N ARG A 109 -5.78 -12.44 -15.46
CA ARG A 109 -5.09 -13.65 -15.95
C ARG A 109 -3.95 -14.06 -15.04
N LEU A 110 -3.17 -13.09 -14.55
CA LEU A 110 -2.08 -13.36 -13.60
C LEU A 110 -2.62 -13.93 -12.30
N HIS A 111 -3.65 -13.31 -11.72
CA HIS A 111 -4.29 -13.78 -10.51
C HIS A 111 -4.82 -15.21 -10.65
N ASN A 112 -5.53 -15.52 -11.74
CA ASN A 112 -6.03 -16.86 -12.02
C ASN A 112 -4.89 -17.89 -12.22
N LYS A 113 -3.73 -17.46 -12.76
CA LYS A 113 -2.54 -18.33 -12.85
C LYS A 113 -1.99 -18.64 -11.47
N LEU A 114 -1.94 -17.66 -10.57
CA LEU A 114 -1.44 -17.82 -9.21
C LEU A 114 -2.37 -18.65 -8.34
N LEU A 115 -3.69 -18.56 -8.51
CA LEU A 115 -4.66 -19.42 -7.83
C LEU A 115 -4.51 -20.93 -8.13
N LYS A 116 -3.73 -21.31 -9.15
CA LYS A 116 -3.36 -22.72 -9.36
C LYS A 116 -2.28 -23.21 -8.40
N LYS A 117 -1.59 -22.30 -7.72
CA LYS A 117 -0.51 -22.58 -6.77
C LYS A 117 -0.87 -22.23 -5.34
N SER A 118 -1.86 -21.36 -5.15
CA SER A 118 -2.24 -20.79 -3.86
C SER A 118 -3.76 -20.68 -3.74
N ASN A 119 -4.32 -20.94 -2.56
CA ASN A 119 -5.77 -20.90 -2.34
C ASN A 119 -6.35 -19.47 -2.33
N LYS A 120 -5.58 -18.52 -1.80
CA LYS A 120 -5.92 -17.09 -1.74
C LYS A 120 -4.69 -16.30 -2.18
N VAL A 121 -4.88 -15.32 -3.06
CA VAL A 121 -3.80 -14.58 -3.70
C VAL A 121 -4.02 -13.09 -3.62
N ILE A 122 -2.96 -12.36 -3.27
CA ILE A 122 -2.84 -10.93 -3.49
C ILE A 122 -1.70 -10.67 -4.45
N ILE A 123 -1.93 -9.85 -5.47
CA ILE A 123 -0.88 -9.23 -6.25
C ILE A 123 -0.70 -7.83 -5.67
N GLY A 124 0.46 -7.57 -5.07
CA GLY A 124 0.71 -6.33 -4.36
C GLY A 124 2.19 -5.95 -4.38
N GLY A 125 2.51 -4.85 -3.72
CA GLY A 125 3.86 -4.36 -3.59
C GLY A 125 4.10 -3.02 -4.30
N TYR A 126 5.34 -2.53 -4.23
CA TYR A 126 5.66 -1.23 -4.81
C TYR A 126 5.53 -1.23 -6.34
N LEU A 127 4.82 -0.22 -6.84
CA LEU A 127 4.76 0.07 -8.27
C LEU A 127 5.92 0.98 -8.69
N PRO A 128 6.39 0.85 -9.94
CA PRO A 128 7.40 1.75 -10.47
C PRO A 128 6.84 3.17 -10.63
N TYR A 129 7.75 4.12 -10.57
CA TYR A 129 7.47 5.54 -10.62
C TYR A 129 7.12 6.04 -12.02
N TYR A 130 6.27 7.08 -12.08
CA TYR A 130 6.13 7.98 -13.21
C TYR A 130 6.08 9.44 -12.74
N ASP A 131 6.45 10.36 -13.61
CA ASP A 131 6.31 11.81 -13.41
C ASP A 131 5.06 12.30 -14.14
N PRO A 132 4.06 12.87 -13.44
CA PRO A 132 2.83 13.36 -14.06
C PRO A 132 3.05 14.42 -15.15
N PHE A 133 4.11 15.22 -15.05
CA PHE A 133 4.41 16.30 -16.00
C PHE A 133 5.11 15.82 -17.26
N ASN A 134 5.73 14.61 -17.22
CA ASN A 134 6.48 14.03 -18.33
C ASN A 134 5.96 12.64 -18.71
N ASP A 135 4.72 12.30 -18.39
CA ASP A 135 4.11 11.02 -18.77
C ASP A 135 3.79 11.00 -20.27
N PRO A 136 4.09 9.92 -21.01
CA PRO A 136 4.66 8.63 -20.57
C PRO A 136 6.19 8.54 -20.61
N ALA A 137 6.91 9.59 -21.01
CA ALA A 137 8.36 9.54 -21.24
C ALA A 137 9.18 9.23 -19.97
N ALA A 138 8.68 9.66 -18.81
CA ALA A 138 9.34 9.46 -17.51
C ALA A 138 8.84 8.24 -16.74
N ARG A 139 8.20 7.26 -17.39
CA ARG A 139 7.81 6.00 -16.73
C ARG A 139 9.02 5.11 -16.53
N VAL A 140 9.18 4.62 -15.29
CA VAL A 140 10.17 3.58 -14.98
C VAL A 140 9.67 2.24 -15.47
N HIS A 141 10.44 1.54 -16.30
CA HIS A 141 10.04 0.27 -16.93
C HIS A 141 10.56 -0.98 -16.18
N GLU A 142 11.26 -0.79 -15.09
CA GLU A 142 11.74 -1.88 -14.24
C GLU A 142 10.67 -2.27 -13.22
N SER A 143 10.52 -3.58 -12.95
CA SER A 143 9.67 -4.03 -11.85
C SER A 143 10.33 -3.76 -10.51
N TRP A 144 9.52 -3.33 -9.56
CA TRP A 144 9.95 -3.11 -8.18
C TRP A 144 9.32 -4.13 -7.24
N GLN A 145 9.96 -4.33 -6.11
CA GLN A 145 9.44 -5.15 -5.01
C GLN A 145 9.55 -4.39 -3.69
N THR A 146 8.80 -4.82 -2.70
CA THR A 146 8.95 -4.33 -1.32
C THR A 146 10.24 -4.88 -0.72
N HIS A 147 11.10 -4.00 -0.21
CA HIS A 147 12.36 -4.33 0.44
C HIS A 147 12.32 -3.91 1.90
N VAL A 148 12.36 -4.88 2.81
CA VAL A 148 12.47 -4.63 4.25
C VAL A 148 13.92 -4.28 4.57
N VAL A 149 14.13 -3.12 5.18
CA VAL A 149 15.48 -2.56 5.37
C VAL A 149 15.91 -2.56 6.83
N CYS A 150 15.02 -2.17 7.75
CA CYS A 150 15.32 -2.06 9.16
C CYS A 150 14.05 -1.93 9.98
N PHE A 151 14.19 -1.84 11.29
CA PHE A 151 13.13 -1.45 12.21
C PHE A 151 13.23 0.03 12.53
N TYR A 152 12.07 0.69 12.60
CA TYR A 152 11.96 1.97 13.27
C TYR A 152 12.05 1.80 14.80
N PRO A 153 12.43 2.86 15.54
CA PRO A 153 12.47 2.81 17.01
C PRO A 153 11.16 2.39 17.67
N HIS A 154 10.04 2.66 17.01
CA HIS A 154 8.70 2.28 17.48
C HIS A 154 8.28 0.84 17.14
N GLY A 155 9.17 0.01 16.58
CA GLY A 155 8.98 -1.44 16.40
C GLY A 155 8.25 -1.88 15.14
N THR A 156 7.96 -0.99 14.19
CA THR A 156 7.50 -1.38 12.85
C THR A 156 8.66 -1.41 11.85
N CYS A 157 8.52 -2.20 10.78
CA CYS A 157 9.56 -2.27 9.76
C CYS A 157 9.53 -1.05 8.83
N PHE A 158 10.72 -0.57 8.47
CA PHE A 158 10.91 0.31 7.34
C PHE A 158 11.01 -0.52 6.06
N VAL A 159 10.13 -0.23 5.13
CA VAL A 159 10.04 -0.88 3.82
C VAL A 159 10.21 0.18 2.74
N ARG A 160 11.00 -0.12 1.72
CA ARG A 160 11.23 0.77 0.57
C ARG A 160 11.04 0.03 -0.76
N PRO A 161 10.95 0.75 -1.89
CA PRO A 161 11.10 0.14 -3.20
C PRO A 161 12.47 -0.51 -3.33
N GLY A 162 12.51 -1.71 -3.88
CA GLY A 162 13.73 -2.41 -4.25
C GLY A 162 13.61 -2.94 -5.66
N LYS A 163 14.74 -3.04 -6.38
CA LYS A 163 14.75 -3.61 -7.72
C LYS A 163 14.31 -5.08 -7.67
N SER A 164 13.31 -5.44 -8.44
CA SER A 164 12.85 -6.81 -8.55
C SER A 164 13.82 -7.63 -9.42
N PRO A 165 14.04 -8.92 -9.13
CA PRO A 165 14.69 -9.81 -10.06
C PRO A 165 13.97 -9.78 -11.40
N ASN A 166 14.73 -9.77 -12.50
CA ASN A 166 14.15 -9.80 -13.84
C ASN A 166 13.61 -11.21 -14.14
N THR A 167 12.40 -11.49 -13.68
CA THR A 167 11.71 -12.78 -13.86
C THR A 167 10.53 -12.62 -14.78
N LYS A 168 10.21 -13.69 -15.53
CA LYS A 168 8.99 -13.75 -16.36
C LYS A 168 7.74 -14.09 -15.55
N GLU A 169 7.88 -14.43 -14.28
CA GLU A 169 6.81 -14.85 -13.39
C GLU A 169 6.72 -13.94 -12.16
N ALA A 170 5.52 -13.84 -11.61
CA ALA A 170 5.31 -13.20 -10.31
C ALA A 170 6.11 -13.95 -9.23
N ILE A 171 6.73 -13.19 -8.36
CA ILE A 171 7.55 -13.70 -7.25
C ILE A 171 6.84 -13.50 -5.92
N PRO A 172 7.02 -14.38 -4.93
CA PRO A 172 6.52 -14.17 -3.58
C PRO A 172 6.99 -12.84 -2.99
N ALA A 173 6.12 -12.18 -2.25
CA ALA A 173 6.37 -10.91 -1.61
C ALA A 173 6.23 -11.02 -0.10
N ARG A 174 7.06 -10.27 0.66
CA ARG A 174 6.96 -10.16 2.13
C ARG A 174 5.86 -9.19 2.56
N TYR A 175 5.65 -8.13 1.82
CA TYR A 175 4.77 -7.04 2.17
C TYR A 175 3.83 -6.68 1.03
N VAL A 176 2.62 -6.25 1.37
CA VAL A 176 1.76 -5.49 0.47
C VAL A 176 2.21 -4.02 0.49
N SER A 177 1.80 -3.26 -0.51
CA SER A 177 1.91 -1.81 -0.47
C SER A 177 0.51 -1.19 -0.46
N GLY A 178 0.32 -0.14 0.32
CA GLY A 178 -0.94 0.55 0.43
C GLY A 178 -1.45 1.10 -0.91
N HIS A 179 -0.54 1.53 -1.78
CA HIS A 179 -0.89 2.10 -3.09
C HIS A 179 -1.19 1.06 -4.19
N PHE A 180 -1.00 -0.23 -3.94
CA PHE A 180 -1.33 -1.27 -4.93
C PHE A 180 -1.61 -2.63 -4.30
N MET A 181 -2.85 -3.06 -4.35
CA MET A 181 -3.27 -4.43 -4.03
C MET A 181 -4.38 -4.87 -4.98
N PHE A 182 -4.24 -6.05 -5.60
CA PHE A 182 -5.24 -6.66 -6.44
C PHE A 182 -5.57 -8.06 -5.94
N SER A 183 -6.84 -8.30 -5.64
CA SER A 183 -7.33 -9.60 -5.15
C SER A 183 -8.80 -9.81 -5.52
N THR A 184 -9.37 -10.96 -5.14
CA THR A 184 -10.82 -11.14 -5.14
C THR A 184 -11.48 -10.27 -4.07
N ASN A 185 -12.79 -10.05 -4.21
CA ASN A 185 -13.58 -9.25 -3.27
C ASN A 185 -13.52 -9.78 -1.81
N ASP A 186 -13.33 -11.09 -1.62
CA ASP A 186 -13.18 -11.70 -0.29
C ASP A 186 -12.11 -11.03 0.56
N TRP A 187 -11.07 -10.45 -0.06
CA TRP A 187 -10.03 -9.70 0.63
C TRP A 187 -10.58 -8.56 1.49
N ALA A 188 -11.51 -7.78 0.96
CA ALA A 188 -12.09 -6.65 1.67
C ALA A 188 -12.89 -7.06 2.91
N GLN A 189 -13.42 -8.29 2.93
CA GLN A 189 -14.16 -8.85 4.06
C GLN A 189 -13.21 -9.50 5.09
N ASP A 190 -12.24 -10.28 4.61
CA ASP A 190 -11.27 -10.97 5.47
C ASP A 190 -10.30 -9.99 6.15
N VAL A 191 -9.93 -8.91 5.45
CA VAL A 191 -8.88 -7.97 5.88
C VAL A 191 -9.38 -6.54 5.76
N ARG A 192 -10.37 -6.20 6.59
CA ARG A 192 -10.96 -4.85 6.64
C ARG A 192 -9.93 -3.81 7.08
N HIS A 193 -10.02 -2.61 6.53
CA HIS A 193 -9.23 -1.47 6.99
C HIS A 193 -9.68 -1.04 8.39
N ASP A 194 -8.73 -0.90 9.31
CA ASP A 194 -9.00 -0.41 10.66
C ASP A 194 -9.01 1.14 10.64
N PRO A 195 -10.15 1.78 10.90
CA PRO A 195 -10.28 3.24 10.83
C PRO A 195 -9.51 3.98 11.93
N GLU A 196 -9.02 3.27 12.94
CA GLU A 196 -8.19 3.85 14.00
C GLU A 196 -6.70 3.91 13.63
N ILE A 197 -6.29 3.26 12.54
CA ILE A 197 -4.96 3.42 11.96
C ILE A 197 -5.01 4.67 11.08
N VAL A 198 -4.32 5.73 11.48
CA VAL A 198 -4.42 7.02 10.78
C VAL A 198 -3.64 6.99 9.46
N PHE A 199 -2.42 6.43 9.46
CA PHE A 199 -1.57 6.34 8.28
C PHE A 199 -0.49 5.25 8.45
N SER A 200 0.56 5.50 9.25
CA SER A 200 1.72 4.62 9.42
C SER A 200 1.33 3.26 9.99
N GLY A 201 1.90 2.21 9.41
CA GLY A 201 1.67 0.83 9.84
C GLY A 201 0.50 0.14 9.14
N GLU A 202 -0.27 0.83 8.30
CA GLU A 202 -1.34 0.21 7.52
C GLU A 202 -0.84 -0.99 6.72
N GLU A 203 0.26 -0.84 5.99
CA GLU A 203 0.83 -1.89 5.15
C GLU A 203 1.22 -3.13 5.97
N LEU A 204 1.83 -2.94 7.16
CA LEU A 204 2.15 -4.05 8.07
C LEU A 204 0.88 -4.71 8.60
N HIS A 205 -0.10 -3.90 9.04
CA HIS A 205 -1.39 -4.39 9.52
C HIS A 205 -2.12 -5.23 8.48
N MET A 206 -2.17 -4.77 7.23
CA MET A 206 -2.80 -5.49 6.12
C MET A 206 -2.00 -6.75 5.74
N THR A 207 -0.67 -6.66 5.74
CA THR A 207 0.23 -7.77 5.41
C THR A 207 0.05 -8.95 6.37
N ILE A 208 0.16 -8.70 7.67
CA ILE A 208 0.08 -9.74 8.71
C ILE A 208 -1.30 -10.39 8.73
N ARG A 209 -2.34 -9.58 8.65
CA ARG A 209 -3.71 -10.10 8.64
C ARG A 209 -3.98 -10.89 7.37
N GLY A 210 -3.57 -10.39 6.22
CA GLY A 210 -3.68 -11.14 4.96
C GLY A 210 -2.97 -12.49 5.02
N PHE A 211 -1.72 -12.51 5.47
CA PHE A 211 -0.95 -13.74 5.60
C PHE A 211 -1.63 -14.74 6.56
N THR A 212 -2.07 -14.27 7.72
CA THR A 212 -2.73 -15.13 8.72
C THR A 212 -4.12 -15.61 8.29
N HIS A 213 -4.82 -14.88 7.39
CA HIS A 213 -6.04 -15.33 6.71
C HIS A 213 -5.78 -16.28 5.54
N GLY A 214 -4.52 -16.58 5.24
CA GLY A 214 -4.13 -17.58 4.26
C GLY A 214 -3.86 -17.02 2.87
N TYR A 215 -3.69 -15.71 2.70
CA TYR A 215 -3.29 -15.10 1.45
C TYR A 215 -1.79 -15.23 1.20
N ASP A 216 -1.42 -15.60 -0.01
CA ASP A 216 -0.06 -15.52 -0.51
C ASP A 216 0.09 -14.23 -1.33
N ILE A 217 1.15 -13.48 -1.03
CA ILE A 217 1.43 -12.18 -1.64
C ILE A 217 2.45 -12.35 -2.75
N TYR A 218 2.21 -11.71 -3.91
CA TYR A 218 3.08 -11.78 -5.08
C TYR A 218 3.34 -10.39 -5.66
N HIS A 219 4.60 -10.15 -6.09
CA HIS A 219 4.96 -8.99 -6.89
C HIS A 219 4.69 -9.22 -8.38
N LEU A 220 4.39 -8.11 -9.09
CA LEU A 220 4.25 -8.12 -10.55
C LEU A 220 5.59 -8.44 -11.22
N PRO A 221 5.59 -9.31 -12.26
CA PRO A 221 6.81 -9.60 -13.04
C PRO A 221 7.18 -8.48 -14.01
N LYS A 222 6.26 -7.56 -14.30
CA LYS A 222 6.47 -6.40 -15.16
C LYS A 222 5.53 -5.25 -14.76
N PRO A 223 5.92 -4.00 -15.01
CA PRO A 223 5.03 -2.86 -14.84
C PRO A 223 3.79 -2.95 -15.73
N VAL A 224 2.63 -2.69 -15.17
CA VAL A 224 1.36 -2.46 -15.86
C VAL A 224 0.57 -1.30 -15.27
N ILE A 225 1.02 -0.81 -14.12
CA ILE A 225 0.52 0.38 -13.43
C ILE A 225 1.74 1.11 -12.87
N TRP A 226 1.70 2.43 -12.85
CA TRP A 226 2.73 3.33 -12.32
C TRP A 226 2.13 4.22 -11.25
N HIS A 227 2.94 4.60 -10.28
CA HIS A 227 2.58 5.43 -9.13
C HIS A 227 3.40 6.72 -9.09
N ALA A 228 2.77 7.88 -8.90
CA ALA A 228 3.47 9.14 -8.71
C ALA A 228 3.91 9.28 -7.26
N THR A 229 5.12 8.84 -6.96
CA THR A 229 5.68 8.87 -5.59
C THR A 229 6.18 10.25 -5.20
N MET A 230 6.65 11.03 -6.17
CA MET A 230 7.25 12.35 -5.94
C MET A 230 6.18 13.43 -5.87
N ARG A 231 6.14 14.14 -4.74
CA ARG A 231 5.16 15.20 -4.45
C ARG A 231 5.79 16.60 -4.37
N THR A 232 6.98 16.77 -4.91
CA THR A 232 7.77 18.01 -4.80
C THR A 232 7.05 19.27 -5.29
N GLU A 233 5.98 19.14 -6.08
CA GLU A 233 5.23 20.27 -6.62
C GLU A 233 3.83 20.42 -5.99
N ARG A 234 3.52 19.62 -4.96
CA ARG A 234 2.25 19.69 -4.21
C ARG A 234 2.43 20.37 -2.87
N ASP A 235 3.34 21.34 -2.78
CA ASP A 235 3.59 22.06 -1.54
C ASP A 235 2.28 22.47 -0.86
N GLY A 236 2.03 21.90 0.32
CA GLY A 236 0.93 22.30 1.20
C GLY A 236 -0.35 21.46 1.13
N ILE A 237 -0.42 20.34 0.40
CA ILE A 237 -1.62 19.47 0.38
C ILE A 237 -1.32 18.11 1.03
N LEU A 238 -0.90 18.15 2.28
CA LEU A 238 -0.66 16.95 3.08
C LEU A 238 -1.71 16.84 4.18
N VAL A 239 -2.27 15.64 4.36
CA VAL A 239 -3.35 15.41 5.33
C VAL A 239 -2.95 15.77 6.76
N TRP A 240 -1.70 15.54 7.15
CA TRP A 240 -1.20 15.86 8.49
C TRP A 240 -1.09 17.36 8.76
N ASP A 241 -0.74 18.19 7.76
CA ASP A 241 -0.71 19.65 7.91
C ASP A 241 -2.12 20.21 8.14
N ASP A 242 -3.11 19.67 7.43
CA ASP A 242 -4.49 20.08 7.58
C ASP A 242 -5.11 19.54 8.89
N PHE A 243 -4.68 18.38 9.39
CA PHE A 243 -5.10 17.87 10.70
C PHE A 243 -4.81 18.87 11.80
N HIS A 244 -3.60 19.42 11.85
CA HIS A 244 -3.24 20.43 12.83
C HIS A 244 -4.12 21.70 12.74
N LYS A 245 -4.42 22.15 11.51
CA LYS A 245 -5.31 23.31 11.29
C LYS A 245 -6.74 23.06 11.80
N HIS A 246 -7.17 21.82 11.85
CA HIS A 246 -8.50 21.42 12.34
C HIS A 246 -8.50 20.87 13.77
N GLY A 247 -7.44 21.13 14.55
CA GLY A 247 -7.34 20.73 15.95
C GLY A 247 -7.21 19.24 16.18
N LYS A 248 -6.80 18.46 15.15
CA LYS A 248 -6.54 17.03 15.23
C LYS A 248 -5.05 16.79 15.47
N ASP A 249 -4.75 15.92 16.41
CA ASP A 249 -3.38 15.52 16.72
C ASP A 249 -3.02 14.27 15.91
N PHE A 250 -2.36 14.48 14.76
CA PHE A 250 -1.90 13.40 13.89
C PHE A 250 -0.90 12.47 14.59
N ASN A 251 0.05 13.04 15.35
CA ASN A 251 1.10 12.26 16.02
C ASN A 251 0.52 11.34 17.08
N LYS A 252 -0.42 11.83 17.89
CA LYS A 252 -1.13 11.01 18.88
C LYS A 252 -1.90 9.86 18.21
N GLY A 253 -2.52 10.11 17.06
CA GLY A 253 -3.17 9.09 16.25
C GLY A 253 -2.19 8.02 15.76
N GLN A 254 -1.00 8.44 15.31
CA GLN A 254 0.06 7.53 14.86
C GLN A 254 0.61 6.67 16.00
N GLU A 255 0.86 7.24 17.18
CA GLU A 255 1.30 6.47 18.35
C GLU A 255 0.28 5.41 18.76
N LYS A 256 -1.00 5.77 18.78
CA LYS A 256 -2.09 4.80 19.04
C LYS A 256 -2.08 3.68 18.01
N ALA A 257 -1.98 4.00 16.72
CA ALA A 257 -1.93 3.02 15.64
C ALA A 257 -0.75 2.06 15.79
N ARG A 258 0.44 2.59 16.08
CA ARG A 258 1.66 1.79 16.31
C ARG A 258 1.51 0.85 17.50
N ALA A 259 0.96 1.32 18.62
CA ALA A 259 0.69 0.48 19.81
C ALA A 259 -0.32 -0.64 19.50
N LYS A 260 -1.36 -0.34 18.72
CA LYS A 260 -2.35 -1.33 18.27
C LYS A 260 -1.72 -2.40 17.36
N ILE A 261 -0.80 -2.00 16.48
CA ILE A 261 -0.06 -2.92 15.61
C ILE A 261 0.88 -3.82 16.44
N ARG A 262 1.60 -3.30 17.44
CA ARG A 262 2.44 -4.11 18.32
C ARG A 262 1.63 -5.15 19.10
N GLN A 263 0.41 -4.80 19.51
CA GLN A 263 -0.52 -5.79 20.10
C GLN A 263 -0.95 -6.85 19.09
N LEU A 264 -1.29 -6.46 17.86
CA LEU A 264 -1.63 -7.40 16.78
C LEU A 264 -0.49 -8.39 16.52
N LEU A 265 0.76 -7.91 16.52
CA LEU A 265 1.97 -8.71 16.36
C LEU A 265 2.32 -9.55 17.60
N ARG A 266 1.56 -9.42 18.70
CA ARG A 266 1.80 -10.11 19.99
C ARG A 266 3.15 -9.76 20.63
N VAL A 267 3.69 -8.59 20.30
CA VAL A 267 4.90 -8.05 20.94
C VAL A 267 4.58 -7.41 22.28
N GLU A 268 3.43 -6.74 22.36
CA GLU A 268 2.94 -6.07 23.56
C GLU A 268 1.44 -6.33 23.72
N ASP A 269 0.95 -6.28 24.96
CA ASP A 269 -0.49 -6.23 25.24
C ASP A 269 -0.85 -4.81 25.72
N ASN A 270 -1.54 -4.07 24.88
CA ASN A 270 -1.92 -2.67 25.13
C ASN A 270 -3.43 -2.52 25.43
N GLY A 271 -4.16 -3.63 25.56
CA GLY A 271 -5.58 -3.66 25.92
C GLY A 271 -6.53 -3.13 24.83
N PHE A 272 -6.13 -3.08 23.57
CA PHE A 272 -7.02 -2.67 22.47
C PHE A 272 -8.01 -3.79 22.13
N ASP A 273 -9.24 -3.41 21.83
CA ASP A 273 -10.19 -4.30 21.17
C ASP A 273 -9.82 -4.41 19.68
N LEU A 274 -9.47 -5.62 19.25
CA LEU A 274 -9.14 -5.95 17.86
C LEU A 274 -10.30 -6.61 17.11
N THR A 275 -11.49 -6.69 17.69
CA THR A 275 -12.65 -7.34 17.06
C THR A 275 -12.92 -6.79 15.67
N GLY A 276 -12.95 -7.66 14.65
CA GLY A 276 -13.10 -7.33 13.25
C GLY A 276 -11.81 -6.89 12.54
N TYR A 277 -10.73 -6.69 13.29
CA TYR A 277 -9.41 -6.29 12.78
C TYR A 277 -8.29 -7.20 13.27
N ASP A 278 -8.64 -8.38 13.78
CA ASP A 278 -7.72 -9.35 14.36
C ASP A 278 -7.04 -10.19 13.28
N LEU A 279 -6.10 -11.02 13.74
CA LEU A 279 -5.39 -12.00 12.91
C LEU A 279 -6.36 -13.07 12.39
N GLY A 280 -6.03 -13.63 11.23
CA GLY A 280 -6.64 -14.86 10.75
C GLY A 280 -6.20 -16.08 11.56
N THR A 281 -6.78 -17.24 11.23
CA THR A 281 -6.53 -18.52 11.92
C THR A 281 -5.86 -19.57 11.02
N LYS A 282 -5.43 -19.21 9.83
CA LYS A 282 -4.82 -20.16 8.87
C LYS A 282 -3.32 -20.29 9.06
N ARG A 283 -2.67 -19.22 9.51
CA ARG A 283 -1.23 -19.14 9.81
C ARG A 283 -1.03 -18.25 11.03
N THR A 284 0.09 -18.40 11.71
CA THR A 284 0.45 -17.59 12.88
C THR A 284 1.35 -16.40 12.48
N VAL A 285 1.59 -15.49 13.43
CA VAL A 285 2.62 -14.45 13.28
C VAL A 285 4.00 -15.09 13.16
N GLU A 286 4.28 -16.14 13.92
CA GLU A 286 5.55 -16.89 13.84
C GLU A 286 5.77 -17.52 12.44
N ASP A 287 4.70 -18.05 11.82
CA ASP A 287 4.79 -18.53 10.43
C ASP A 287 5.20 -17.40 9.47
N TYR A 288 4.69 -16.19 9.70
CA TYR A 288 5.08 -15.02 8.92
C TYR A 288 6.52 -14.60 9.19
N GLU A 289 6.93 -14.54 10.45
CA GLU A 289 8.31 -14.20 10.85
C GLU A 289 9.32 -15.14 10.19
N ASN A 290 9.04 -16.42 10.20
CA ASN A 290 9.85 -17.45 9.53
C ASN A 290 9.87 -17.24 8.00
N PHE A 291 8.72 -17.01 7.37
CA PHE A 291 8.61 -16.75 5.94
C PHE A 291 9.34 -15.48 5.52
N ALA A 292 9.18 -14.41 6.28
CA ALA A 292 9.71 -13.08 5.94
C ALA A 292 11.18 -12.90 6.38
N GLY A 293 11.68 -13.72 7.32
CA GLY A 293 12.98 -13.54 7.95
C GLY A 293 13.02 -12.29 8.83
N ILE A 294 11.98 -12.08 9.62
CA ILE A 294 11.78 -10.91 10.49
C ILE A 294 11.43 -11.41 11.89
N ASP A 295 12.01 -10.85 12.91
CA ASP A 295 11.72 -11.13 14.33
C ASP A 295 11.23 -9.82 14.97
N PHE A 296 9.92 -9.68 15.07
CA PHE A 296 9.30 -8.45 15.57
C PHE A 296 9.61 -8.19 17.04
N LYS A 297 9.71 -9.24 17.85
CA LYS A 297 9.94 -9.11 19.29
C LYS A 297 11.36 -8.61 19.61
N ASN A 298 12.35 -9.09 18.88
CA ASN A 298 13.76 -8.76 19.12
C ASN A 298 14.29 -7.73 18.10
N HIS A 299 13.44 -7.22 17.19
CA HIS A 299 13.79 -6.25 16.14
C HIS A 299 14.98 -6.71 15.28
N ARG A 300 14.96 -7.97 14.85
CA ARG A 300 16.03 -8.57 14.04
C ARG A 300 15.52 -8.97 12.66
N ILE A 301 16.38 -8.90 11.67
CA ILE A 301 16.09 -9.25 10.29
C ILE A 301 17.19 -10.18 9.79
N GLN A 302 16.82 -11.27 9.12
CA GLN A 302 17.80 -12.18 8.53
C GLN A 302 18.53 -11.54 7.34
N GLN A 303 19.78 -11.89 7.14
CA GLN A 303 20.61 -11.32 6.08
C GLN A 303 19.98 -11.46 4.69
N TYR A 304 19.37 -12.62 4.37
CA TYR A 304 18.73 -12.78 3.06
C TYR A 304 17.56 -11.83 2.81
N THR A 305 16.91 -11.36 3.87
CA THR A 305 15.84 -10.35 3.78
C THR A 305 16.43 -8.96 3.58
N LEU A 306 17.50 -8.64 4.30
CA LEU A 306 18.28 -7.40 4.08
C LEU A 306 18.88 -7.33 2.67
N ASP A 307 19.29 -8.48 2.11
CA ASP A 307 19.76 -8.59 0.71
C ASP A 307 18.62 -8.53 -0.32
N ASN A 308 17.39 -8.33 0.11
CA ASN A 308 16.20 -8.31 -0.76
C ASN A 308 16.00 -9.58 -1.61
N LYS A 309 16.42 -10.74 -1.10
CA LYS A 309 16.20 -12.04 -1.76
C LYS A 309 14.74 -12.47 -1.63
N ILE A 310 14.26 -13.25 -2.60
CA ILE A 310 12.90 -13.79 -2.60
C ILE A 310 12.67 -14.62 -1.33
N PRO A 311 11.55 -14.43 -0.61
CA PRO A 311 11.26 -15.20 0.60
C PRO A 311 11.12 -16.70 0.30
N HIS A 312 11.85 -17.52 1.01
CA HIS A 312 11.87 -18.97 0.89
C HIS A 312 12.22 -19.71 2.19
N ASN A 313 12.20 -18.95 3.31
CA ASN A 313 12.49 -19.46 4.65
C ASN A 313 13.82 -20.25 4.73
N PRO A 314 14.97 -19.65 4.38
CA PRO A 314 16.25 -20.34 4.52
C PRO A 314 16.61 -20.52 5.99
N PRO A 315 17.30 -21.60 6.36
CA PRO A 315 17.77 -21.78 7.73
C PRO A 315 18.74 -20.66 8.14
N VAL A 316 18.77 -20.37 9.42
CA VAL A 316 19.82 -19.50 10.01
C VAL A 316 21.17 -20.18 9.86
N SER A 317 22.18 -19.45 9.37
CA SER A 317 23.55 -19.92 9.15
C SER A 317 24.53 -18.75 9.25
N GLU A 318 25.82 -19.01 9.11
CA GLU A 318 26.84 -17.94 9.05
C GLU A 318 26.59 -16.98 7.87
N ASP A 319 26.11 -17.50 6.74
CA ASP A 319 25.77 -16.69 5.55
C ASP A 319 24.37 -16.06 5.63
N ASN A 320 23.56 -16.46 6.60
CA ASN A 320 22.20 -15.96 6.82
C ASN A 320 21.93 -15.75 8.32
N PRO A 321 22.70 -14.91 9.01
CA PRO A 321 22.49 -14.64 10.43
C PRO A 321 21.29 -13.75 10.67
N TRP A 322 20.83 -13.73 11.93
CA TRP A 322 19.98 -12.65 12.43
C TRP A 322 20.81 -11.40 12.68
N CYS A 323 20.39 -10.29 12.08
CA CYS A 323 21.05 -9.00 12.21
C CYS A 323 20.17 -8.05 13.03
N ASP A 324 20.75 -7.39 14.03
CA ASP A 324 20.13 -6.26 14.69
C ASP A 324 20.07 -5.11 13.68
N SER A 325 18.87 -4.70 13.31
CA SER A 325 18.69 -3.74 12.22
C SER A 325 17.73 -2.65 12.64
N PHE A 326 18.30 -1.57 13.19
CA PHE A 326 17.57 -0.36 13.54
C PHE A 326 17.86 0.77 12.56
N TYR A 327 16.91 1.66 12.38
CA TYR A 327 17.03 2.81 11.49
C TYR A 327 18.29 3.65 11.71
N HIS A 328 18.75 3.79 12.96
CA HIS A 328 19.98 4.51 13.29
C HIS A 328 21.28 3.81 12.87
N CYS A 329 21.23 2.52 12.53
CA CYS A 329 22.39 1.75 12.07
C CYS A 329 22.65 1.91 10.56
N ILE A 330 21.70 2.49 9.82
CA ILE A 330 21.89 2.80 8.41
C ILE A 330 22.65 4.12 8.36
N ASN A 331 23.90 4.09 7.86
CA ASN A 331 24.72 5.29 7.63
C ASN A 331 24.03 6.21 6.60
N THR A 332 23.06 7.00 7.04
CA THR A 332 22.53 8.12 6.27
C THR A 332 23.44 9.33 6.46
N PRO A 333 23.74 10.11 5.39
CA PRO A 333 24.42 11.39 5.53
C PRO A 333 23.67 12.25 6.55
N LYS A 334 24.40 13.00 7.35
CA LYS A 334 23.94 13.83 8.48
C LYS A 334 22.92 14.91 8.07
N HIS A 335 21.73 14.51 7.73
CA HIS A 335 20.56 15.38 7.82
C HIS A 335 19.71 14.85 8.95
N GLN A 336 19.50 15.69 9.96
CA GLN A 336 18.56 15.45 11.05
C GLN A 336 17.14 15.36 10.45
N PHE A 337 16.72 14.13 10.12
CA PHE A 337 15.32 13.89 9.84
C PHE A 337 14.56 13.93 11.16
N GLN A 338 13.58 14.81 11.24
CA GLN A 338 12.57 14.71 12.28
C GLN A 338 11.65 13.53 11.98
N GLU A 339 11.02 12.93 13.00
CA GLU A 339 10.12 11.77 12.83
C GLU A 339 8.95 12.00 11.86
N ASP A 340 8.70 13.25 11.47
CA ASP A 340 7.62 13.70 10.59
C ASP A 340 7.99 13.71 9.08
N ASP A 341 9.24 13.42 8.72
CA ASP A 341 9.75 13.48 7.33
C ASP A 341 9.55 12.19 6.53
N TYR A 342 8.45 11.48 6.72
CA TYR A 342 8.20 10.18 6.07
C TYR A 342 8.16 10.25 4.53
N ASP A 343 7.72 11.35 3.94
CA ASP A 343 7.69 11.54 2.48
C ASP A 343 9.06 12.01 1.90
N CYS A 344 9.88 12.70 2.70
CA CYS A 344 11.23 13.11 2.31
C CYS A 344 12.24 11.95 2.24
N MET A 345 11.96 10.83 2.91
CA MET A 345 12.89 9.68 2.97
C MET A 345 13.07 8.99 1.62
N ILE A 346 12.09 9.01 0.73
CA ILE A 346 12.21 8.45 -0.62
C ILE A 346 13.20 9.28 -1.45
N VAL A 347 13.16 10.60 -1.34
CA VAL A 347 14.08 11.51 -2.06
C VAL A 347 15.52 11.39 -1.54
N ALA A 348 15.70 11.25 -0.23
CA ALA A 348 17.03 11.11 0.38
C ALA A 348 17.72 9.76 0.08
N LEU A 349 16.93 8.70 -0.17
CA LEU A 349 17.46 7.37 -0.49
C LEU A 349 17.73 7.16 -1.98
N PHE A 350 17.24 8.05 -2.85
CA PHE A 350 17.45 8.01 -4.30
C PHE A 350 17.89 9.38 -4.85
N PRO A 351 19.12 9.88 -4.49
CA PRO A 351 19.60 11.15 -5.05
C PRO A 351 19.72 11.14 -6.58
N SER A 352 19.73 9.97 -7.21
CA SER A 352 19.73 9.80 -8.67
C SER A 352 18.35 9.95 -9.34
N LEU A 353 17.26 10.03 -8.56
CA LEU A 353 15.91 10.32 -9.07
C LEU A 353 15.54 11.81 -8.92
N ALA A 354 16.42 12.61 -8.35
CA ALA A 354 16.27 14.06 -8.15
C ALA A 354 16.99 14.88 -9.23
N VAL A 355 17.10 14.35 -10.47
CA VAL A 355 17.62 15.09 -11.64
C VAL A 355 16.61 15.02 -12.77
#